data_7f21c73a4d9d0bb7e0283431f4b3fd47
#
_entry.id   7f21c73a4d9d0bb7e0283431f4b3fd47
#
_cell.length_a   1.000
_cell.length_b   1.000
_cell.length_c   1.000
_cell.angle_alpha   90.00
_cell.angle_beta   90.00
_cell.angle_gamma   90.00
#
_symmetry.space_group_name_H-M   'P 1'
#
loop_
_entity.id
_entity.type
_entity.pdbx_description
1 polymer ?
#
loop_
_entity_poly.entity_id
_entity_poly.type
_entity_poly.pdbx_seq_one_letter_code
_entity_poly.pdbx_strand_id
1 'polypeptide(L)'
;LHPGQLQGLSLASSLSASGEWSGYGEASDLELALDSVAAFRLPPLNPAVHAEGTVDVETRHFLGVRTRLEYPFVLESLKAGVSVPVMTKVVHPDDRQAAVYIASADFSEVHTSRILADDEPWQVYTDRSQRSFNTSNPLQAQITSEGKLHMRFYSPRGLGKVTVRALFPGKEEAVDVAYLDTVPPFVDLERELPLAERSALCRTASGRLVEWERMNPEEMAQAQISLHSDDPYWEKLGAIRHGWTIYWGLYGGDPTRPDGGPVGNWMGIRPVHCRESIALFLNFTYMIDTPEHEQILRENEDILYGNGGPTDRVTADKVLAQMRQSRTLCVGLVYSGNGVLGLGGGSTFGAYQQAWLQHYWNTYSCEIMFHELGHVMGYSHSSSFTYGPWAQQLMNNFYVTHLKDFPIDSPRYLESSSNATLYR
;
A
#
# COMPACT_ATOMS: atom_id res chain seq x y z
N LEU A 1 22.82 7.65 -31.94
CA LEU A 1 22.74 6.57 -30.95
C LEU A 1 21.98 5.40 -31.54
N HIS A 2 22.56 4.22 -31.55
CA HIS A 2 21.91 3.05 -32.14
C HIS A 2 20.96 2.42 -31.10
N PRO A 3 19.66 2.19 -31.43
CA PRO A 3 18.69 1.68 -30.47
C PRO A 3 19.08 0.38 -29.76
N GLY A 4 19.82 -0.48 -30.37
CA GLY A 4 20.26 -1.76 -29.78
C GLY A 4 21.52 -1.71 -28.92
N GLN A 5 22.16 -0.54 -28.76
CA GLN A 5 23.44 -0.42 -28.05
C GLN A 5 23.31 0.23 -26.65
N LEU A 6 22.10 0.60 -26.25
CA LEU A 6 21.86 1.29 -24.99
C LEU A 6 20.73 0.57 -24.23
N GLN A 7 21.04 -0.58 -23.59
CA GLN A 7 20.08 -1.24 -22.71
C GLN A 7 20.20 -0.71 -21.30
N GLY A 8 19.06 -0.48 -20.68
CA GLY A 8 18.98 0.07 -19.32
C GLY A 8 18.88 1.61 -19.26
N LEU A 9 19.21 2.28 -20.36
CA LEU A 9 19.00 3.72 -20.51
C LEU A 9 18.13 3.97 -21.72
N SER A 10 17.06 4.73 -21.54
CA SER A 10 16.27 5.23 -22.65
C SER A 10 16.82 6.61 -23.01
N LEU A 11 17.41 6.74 -24.19
CA LEU A 11 17.96 7.99 -24.70
C LEU A 11 17.00 8.59 -25.71
N ALA A 12 16.43 9.76 -25.38
CA ALA A 12 15.81 10.62 -26.37
C ALA A 12 16.81 11.73 -26.72
N SER A 13 17.26 11.76 -27.95
CA SER A 13 18.22 12.78 -28.39
C SER A 13 17.68 13.49 -29.60
N SER A 14 17.79 14.82 -29.61
CA SER A 14 17.64 15.62 -30.79
C SER A 14 18.98 16.29 -31.09
N LEU A 15 19.50 16.04 -32.25
CA LEU A 15 20.73 16.69 -32.76
C LEU A 15 20.33 17.79 -33.72
N SER A 16 20.63 19.06 -33.38
CA SER A 16 20.59 20.13 -34.35
C SER A 16 21.91 20.14 -35.13
N ALA A 17 22.02 19.28 -36.08
CA ALA A 17 23.13 19.25 -37.03
C ALA A 17 22.57 19.41 -38.44
N SER A 18 23.44 19.66 -39.41
CA SER A 18 23.11 19.69 -40.83
C SER A 18 22.52 18.35 -41.37
N GLY A 19 22.34 17.39 -40.55
CA GLY A 19 21.55 16.17 -40.76
C GLY A 19 20.79 15.92 -39.46
N GLU A 20 19.53 16.19 -39.44
CA GLU A 20 18.67 15.94 -38.30
C GLU A 20 18.75 14.46 -37.88
N TRP A 21 19.13 14.24 -36.65
CA TRP A 21 19.06 12.93 -36.05
C TRP A 21 18.19 13.00 -34.79
N SER A 22 17.14 12.22 -34.79
CA SER A 22 16.33 12.00 -33.58
C SER A 22 16.18 10.50 -33.41
N GLY A 23 16.38 10.02 -32.20
CA GLY A 23 16.25 8.59 -31.94
C GLY A 23 16.01 8.28 -30.48
N TYR A 24 15.27 7.22 -30.29
CA TYR A 24 15.13 6.54 -29.01
C TYR A 24 15.97 5.28 -29.04
N GLY A 25 16.80 5.07 -28.02
CA GLY A 25 17.53 3.83 -27.86
C GLY A 25 17.49 3.33 -26.44
N GLU A 26 17.47 2.04 -26.27
CA GLU A 26 17.72 1.43 -24.97
C GLU A 26 19.23 1.14 -24.86
N ALA A 27 19.84 1.64 -23.78
CA ALA A 27 21.25 1.37 -23.51
C ALA A 27 21.39 0.02 -22.80
N SER A 28 21.68 -1.04 -23.56
CA SER A 28 22.03 -2.33 -22.98
C SER A 28 23.49 -2.46 -22.57
N ASP A 29 24.36 -1.66 -23.19
CA ASP A 29 25.81 -1.81 -23.07
C ASP A 29 26.47 -0.57 -22.44
N LEU A 30 25.69 0.32 -21.86
CA LEU A 30 26.17 1.49 -21.19
C LEU A 30 26.23 1.22 -19.68
N GLU A 31 27.40 0.89 -19.19
CA GLU A 31 27.66 0.98 -17.75
C GLU A 31 27.79 2.46 -17.36
N LEU A 32 26.76 2.98 -16.74
CA LEU A 32 26.87 4.26 -16.03
C LEU A 32 27.37 3.94 -14.62
N ALA A 33 28.67 4.01 -14.45
CA ALA A 33 29.23 4.14 -13.12
C ALA A 33 29.05 5.57 -12.67
N LEU A 34 28.61 5.77 -11.44
CA LEU A 34 28.55 7.07 -10.78
C LEU A 34 29.93 7.76 -10.89
N ASP A 35 29.97 9.01 -11.29
CA ASP A 35 31.19 9.80 -11.51
C ASP A 35 32.10 9.35 -12.66
N SER A 36 31.61 8.58 -13.61
CA SER A 36 32.41 8.07 -14.70
C SER A 36 32.02 8.64 -16.07
N VAL A 37 32.94 8.50 -17.01
CA VAL A 37 32.72 8.82 -18.42
C VAL A 37 31.90 7.71 -19.05
N ALA A 38 30.70 8.01 -19.50
CA ALA A 38 29.90 7.10 -20.31
C ALA A 38 30.41 7.16 -21.76
N ALA A 39 30.75 6.01 -22.33
CA ALA A 39 31.10 5.87 -23.73
C ALA A 39 29.99 5.08 -24.44
N PHE A 40 29.53 5.57 -25.56
CA PHE A 40 28.58 4.86 -26.39
C PHE A 40 28.98 4.91 -27.85
N ARG A 41 28.62 3.87 -28.58
CA ARG A 41 28.86 3.77 -30.03
C ARG A 41 27.75 4.48 -30.76
N LEU A 42 28.13 5.43 -31.60
CA LEU A 42 27.21 6.08 -32.50
C LEU A 42 27.09 5.28 -33.82
N PRO A 43 25.89 5.31 -34.43
CA PRO A 43 25.74 4.74 -35.76
C PRO A 43 26.67 5.46 -36.75
N PRO A 44 27.05 4.83 -37.86
CA PRO A 44 27.83 5.48 -38.90
C PRO A 44 27.06 6.68 -39.46
N LEU A 45 27.53 7.88 -39.11
CA LEU A 45 27.09 9.11 -39.69
C LEU A 45 28.09 9.53 -40.79
N ASN A 46 27.64 10.30 -41.78
CA ASN A 46 28.49 10.81 -42.83
C ASN A 46 29.67 11.61 -42.22
N PRO A 47 30.87 11.55 -42.87
CA PRO A 47 32.06 12.10 -42.30
C PRO A 47 31.96 13.59 -42.02
N ALA A 48 32.53 14.01 -40.92
CA ALA A 48 32.66 15.40 -40.46
C ALA A 48 31.38 16.16 -40.16
N VAL A 49 30.52 15.57 -39.33
CA VAL A 49 29.34 16.27 -38.77
C VAL A 49 29.74 16.91 -37.45
N HIS A 50 29.63 18.24 -37.38
CA HIS A 50 29.55 18.94 -36.10
C HIS A 50 28.13 18.86 -35.60
N ALA A 51 27.92 18.34 -34.42
CA ALA A 51 26.63 18.28 -33.79
C ALA A 51 26.75 18.70 -32.32
N GLU A 52 25.89 19.59 -31.93
CA GLU A 52 25.72 19.97 -30.53
C GLU A 52 24.24 19.87 -30.14
N GLY A 53 23.98 19.60 -28.88
CA GLY A 53 22.59 19.46 -28.44
C GLY A 53 22.51 19.00 -27.00
N THR A 54 21.33 18.59 -26.64
CA THR A 54 21.07 17.94 -25.34
C THR A 54 20.66 16.51 -25.56
N VAL A 55 21.15 15.62 -24.72
CA VAL A 55 20.68 14.24 -24.64
C VAL A 55 19.81 14.11 -23.40
N ASP A 56 18.57 13.77 -23.64
CA ASP A 56 17.67 13.40 -22.56
C ASP A 56 17.94 11.94 -22.18
N VAL A 57 18.51 11.73 -21.00
CA VAL A 57 18.75 10.40 -20.48
C VAL A 57 17.66 10.04 -19.49
N GLU A 58 16.82 9.08 -19.85
CA GLU A 58 15.87 8.50 -18.93
C GLU A 58 16.53 7.29 -18.27
N THR A 59 17.01 7.46 -17.04
CA THR A 59 17.56 6.36 -16.27
C THR A 59 16.42 5.59 -15.59
N ARG A 60 16.37 4.29 -15.77
CA ARG A 60 15.63 3.44 -14.84
C ARG A 60 16.51 3.27 -13.61
N HIS A 61 16.16 3.96 -12.57
CA HIS A 61 16.75 3.69 -11.28
C HIS A 61 16.53 2.23 -10.91
N PHE A 62 17.44 1.63 -10.14
CA PHE A 62 17.28 0.25 -9.65
C PHE A 62 15.98 0.05 -8.84
N LEU A 63 15.32 1.11 -8.42
CA LEU A 63 13.98 1.14 -7.79
C LEU A 63 12.82 1.16 -8.79
N GLY A 64 13.06 1.06 -10.09
CA GLY A 64 12.02 1.17 -11.11
C GLY A 64 11.55 2.61 -11.37
N VAL A 65 12.09 3.59 -10.68
CA VAL A 65 11.79 5.01 -10.90
C VAL A 65 12.55 5.51 -12.12
N ARG A 66 11.87 6.19 -13.03
CA ARG A 66 12.47 6.81 -14.20
C ARG A 66 12.85 8.23 -13.88
N THR A 67 14.11 8.54 -14.01
CA THR A 67 14.61 9.91 -13.89
C THR A 67 15.09 10.37 -15.26
N ARG A 68 14.56 11.50 -15.71
CA ARG A 68 14.98 12.13 -16.96
C ARG A 68 16.02 13.20 -16.64
N LEU A 69 17.18 13.09 -17.27
CA LEU A 69 18.29 14.01 -17.11
C LEU A 69 18.66 14.57 -18.49
N GLU A 70 18.90 15.86 -18.56
CA GLU A 70 19.37 16.52 -19.77
C GLU A 70 20.87 16.74 -19.66
N TYR A 71 21.62 16.26 -20.66
CA TYR A 71 23.05 16.43 -20.75
C TYR A 71 23.40 17.20 -22.01
N PRO A 72 24.08 18.35 -21.91
CA PRO A 72 24.66 19.00 -23.07
C PRO A 72 25.78 18.13 -23.64
N PHE A 73 25.85 18.04 -24.95
CA PHE A 73 26.95 17.38 -25.64
C PHE A 73 27.34 18.15 -26.90
N VAL A 74 28.62 18.06 -27.25
CA VAL A 74 29.16 18.53 -28.50
C VAL A 74 29.87 17.39 -29.17
N LEU A 75 29.50 17.09 -30.40
CA LEU A 75 30.11 16.06 -31.22
C LEU A 75 30.84 16.73 -32.39
N GLU A 76 32.15 16.61 -32.43
CA GLU A 76 32.98 17.05 -33.55
C GLU A 76 33.49 15.83 -34.29
N SER A 77 33.28 15.77 -35.59
CA SER A 77 33.78 14.72 -36.50
C SER A 77 33.48 13.27 -36.07
N LEU A 78 32.27 12.85 -36.28
CA LEU A 78 31.87 11.45 -36.11
C LEU A 78 32.32 10.61 -37.27
N LYS A 79 33.13 9.58 -36.99
CA LYS A 79 33.44 8.52 -37.96
C LYS A 79 32.69 7.24 -37.58
N ALA A 80 32.31 6.46 -38.58
CA ALA A 80 31.67 5.18 -38.37
C ALA A 80 32.48 4.30 -37.40
N GLY A 81 31.83 3.81 -36.36
CA GLY A 81 32.43 2.87 -35.40
C GLY A 81 33.35 3.51 -34.34
N VAL A 82 33.35 4.83 -34.21
CA VAL A 82 34.12 5.51 -33.16
C VAL A 82 33.28 5.59 -31.87
N SER A 83 33.87 5.16 -30.75
CA SER A 83 33.32 5.43 -29.43
C SER A 83 33.60 6.86 -29.03
N VAL A 84 32.58 7.62 -28.75
CA VAL A 84 32.70 9.00 -28.28
C VAL A 84 32.50 8.99 -26.77
N PRO A 85 33.52 9.41 -25.99
CA PRO A 85 33.32 9.56 -24.56
C PRO A 85 32.41 10.77 -24.32
N VAL A 86 31.32 10.56 -23.65
CA VAL A 86 30.48 11.63 -23.15
C VAL A 86 30.82 11.82 -21.68
N MET A 87 31.43 12.96 -21.39
CA MET A 87 31.69 13.35 -20.01
C MET A 87 30.39 13.83 -19.40
N THR A 88 29.72 12.92 -18.74
CA THR A 88 28.56 13.26 -17.90
C THR A 88 29.00 13.21 -16.46
N LYS A 89 28.96 14.36 -15.78
CA LYS A 89 28.90 14.31 -14.33
C LYS A 89 27.51 13.87 -13.98
N VAL A 90 27.31 12.57 -13.83
CA VAL A 90 26.10 12.05 -13.20
C VAL A 90 26.17 12.48 -11.76
N VAL A 91 25.53 13.61 -11.45
CA VAL A 91 25.23 13.92 -10.06
C VAL A 91 24.25 12.83 -9.66
N HIS A 92 24.66 12.01 -8.69
CA HIS A 92 23.77 11.00 -8.13
C HIS A 92 22.43 11.66 -7.80
N PRO A 93 21.31 11.15 -8.26
CA PRO A 93 20.01 11.74 -7.95
C PRO A 93 19.87 12.06 -6.46
N ASP A 94 20.43 11.22 -5.59
CA ASP A 94 20.39 11.37 -4.14
C ASP A 94 21.18 12.58 -3.61
N ASP A 95 22.21 13.04 -4.33
CA ASP A 95 23.07 14.13 -3.83
C ASP A 95 22.42 15.51 -3.93
N ARG A 96 21.45 15.71 -4.79
CA ARG A 96 20.81 17.02 -5.02
C ARG A 96 19.29 16.99 -4.94
N GLN A 97 18.65 15.83 -5.07
CA GLN A 97 17.20 15.73 -5.07
C GLN A 97 16.61 15.79 -3.65
N ALA A 98 15.43 16.37 -3.55
CA ALA A 98 14.63 16.39 -2.33
C ALA A 98 14.02 15.01 -2.03
N ALA A 99 13.71 14.25 -3.07
CA ALA A 99 13.12 12.93 -2.93
C ALA A 99 14.15 11.88 -2.52
N VAL A 100 13.81 11.09 -1.51
CA VAL A 100 14.59 9.91 -1.12
C VAL A 100 14.16 8.69 -1.91
N TYR A 101 15.14 7.85 -2.27
CA TYR A 101 14.88 6.56 -2.91
C TYR A 101 15.00 5.46 -1.87
N ILE A 102 13.95 4.65 -1.73
CA ILE A 102 13.91 3.56 -0.76
C ILE A 102 13.78 2.25 -1.54
N ALA A 103 14.87 1.48 -1.56
CA ALA A 103 14.93 0.20 -2.25
C ALA A 103 14.28 -0.91 -1.43
N SER A 104 13.83 -1.97 -2.11
CA SER A 104 13.34 -3.17 -1.42
C SER A 104 14.40 -3.77 -0.48
N ALA A 105 15.68 -3.67 -0.82
CA ALA A 105 16.79 -4.13 0.01
C ALA A 105 16.92 -3.36 1.34
N ASP A 106 16.51 -2.07 1.38
CA ASP A 106 16.58 -1.23 2.59
C ASP A 106 15.67 -1.75 3.70
N PHE A 107 14.66 -2.56 3.35
CA PHE A 107 13.75 -3.17 4.31
C PHE A 107 14.28 -4.46 4.94
N SER A 108 15.39 -4.99 4.45
CA SER A 108 16.06 -6.16 5.02
C SER A 108 17.00 -5.79 6.19
N GLU A 109 17.28 -4.51 6.40
CA GLU A 109 18.19 -4.01 7.43
C GLU A 109 17.47 -3.47 8.67
N VAL A 110 18.24 -3.32 9.75
CA VAL A 110 17.82 -3.08 11.15
C VAL A 110 16.97 -1.82 11.40
N HIS A 111 16.77 -0.98 10.40
CA HIS A 111 16.09 0.32 10.57
C HIS A 111 14.61 0.33 10.18
N THR A 112 14.08 -0.80 9.72
CA THR A 112 12.67 -0.90 9.33
C THR A 112 11.95 -1.81 10.32
N SER A 113 11.14 -1.22 11.19
CA SER A 113 10.28 -2.00 12.05
C SER A 113 9.05 -2.51 11.28
N ARG A 114 8.48 -3.60 11.76
CA ARG A 114 7.18 -4.10 11.29
C ARG A 114 6.16 -3.86 12.38
N ILE A 115 5.01 -3.33 11.99
CA ILE A 115 3.84 -3.32 12.88
C ILE A 115 3.26 -4.73 12.98
N LEU A 116 2.72 -5.07 14.13
CA LEU A 116 2.09 -6.37 14.39
C LEU A 116 3.02 -7.55 14.12
N ALA A 117 4.34 -7.38 14.37
CA ALA A 117 5.29 -8.49 14.37
C ALA A 117 5.00 -9.45 15.51
N ASP A 118 5.38 -10.73 15.38
CA ASP A 118 5.04 -11.76 16.38
C ASP A 118 5.65 -11.49 17.76
N ASP A 119 6.73 -10.71 17.81
CA ASP A 119 7.42 -10.26 19.01
C ASP A 119 6.99 -8.86 19.48
N GLU A 120 6.05 -8.20 18.77
CA GLU A 120 5.55 -6.90 19.23
C GLU A 120 4.83 -7.06 20.58
N PRO A 121 5.16 -6.24 21.60
CA PRO A 121 4.52 -6.32 22.89
C PRO A 121 3.01 -6.06 22.80
N TRP A 122 2.21 -6.85 23.51
CA TRP A 122 0.77 -6.68 23.47
C TRP A 122 0.31 -5.31 23.97
N GLN A 123 1.06 -4.67 24.84
CA GLN A 123 0.82 -3.30 25.31
C GLN A 123 0.87 -2.28 24.16
N VAL A 124 1.62 -2.58 23.07
CA VAL A 124 1.73 -1.72 21.89
C VAL A 124 0.57 -1.98 20.94
N TYR A 125 0.36 -3.22 20.50
CA TYR A 125 -0.66 -3.48 19.47
C TYR A 125 -2.10 -3.41 19.98
N THR A 126 -2.33 -3.47 21.28
CA THR A 126 -3.67 -3.24 21.87
C THR A 126 -3.91 -1.79 22.32
N ASP A 127 -2.90 -0.94 22.23
CA ASP A 127 -3.06 0.50 22.45
C ASP A 127 -3.55 1.17 21.14
N ARG A 128 -4.81 1.59 21.13
CA ARG A 128 -5.44 2.25 20.00
C ARG A 128 -4.67 3.48 19.50
N SER A 129 -3.98 4.19 20.38
CA SER A 129 -3.20 5.37 20.01
C SER A 129 -1.94 5.02 19.22
N GLN A 130 -1.42 3.82 19.41
CA GLN A 130 -0.22 3.32 18.74
C GLN A 130 -0.54 2.46 17.51
N ARG A 131 -1.60 1.66 17.60
CA ARG A 131 -1.99 0.72 16.53
C ARG A 131 -3.48 0.83 16.28
N SER A 132 -3.81 1.55 15.25
CA SER A 132 -5.15 1.59 14.63
C SER A 132 -5.04 2.05 13.19
N PHE A 133 -6.00 1.68 12.38
CA PHE A 133 -6.05 2.17 11.01
C PHE A 133 -7.50 2.31 10.53
N ASN A 134 -7.69 3.13 9.51
CA ASN A 134 -8.95 3.18 8.78
C ASN A 134 -8.79 2.40 7.48
N THR A 135 -9.74 1.53 7.14
CA THR A 135 -9.66 0.69 5.95
C THR A 135 -9.64 1.45 4.63
N SER A 136 -10.12 2.69 4.59
CA SER A 136 -9.98 3.59 3.43
C SER A 136 -8.62 4.30 3.38
N ASN A 137 -7.79 4.16 4.40
CA ASN A 137 -6.45 4.75 4.46
C ASN A 137 -5.45 3.78 5.11
N PRO A 138 -5.22 2.60 4.52
CA PRO A 138 -4.34 1.58 5.08
C PRO A 138 -2.85 1.94 4.99
N LEU A 139 -2.45 2.73 4.00
CA LEU A 139 -1.10 3.28 3.88
C LEU A 139 -1.10 4.71 4.41
N GLN A 140 -0.55 4.87 5.60
CA GLN A 140 -0.43 6.15 6.30
C GLN A 140 0.95 6.74 6.04
N ALA A 141 1.01 8.02 5.70
CA ALA A 141 2.25 8.75 5.53
C ALA A 141 2.12 10.16 6.08
N GLN A 142 3.15 10.61 6.79
CA GLN A 142 3.24 11.96 7.33
C GLN A 142 4.71 12.40 7.40
N ILE A 143 4.92 13.70 7.50
CA ILE A 143 6.24 14.23 7.86
C ILE A 143 6.20 14.57 9.35
N THR A 144 7.18 14.07 10.08
CA THR A 144 7.28 14.31 11.54
C THR A 144 7.80 15.73 11.82
N SER A 145 7.63 16.18 13.08
CA SER A 145 8.20 17.47 13.55
C SER A 145 9.74 17.54 13.47
N GLU A 146 10.40 16.40 13.24
CA GLU A 146 11.85 16.32 13.00
C GLU A 146 12.20 16.41 11.51
N GLY A 147 11.20 16.52 10.62
CA GLY A 147 11.41 16.59 9.18
C GLY A 147 11.65 15.23 8.52
N LYS A 148 11.22 14.15 9.15
CA LYS A 148 11.34 12.78 8.61
C LYS A 148 10.03 12.34 7.98
N LEU A 149 10.12 11.59 6.89
CA LEU A 149 9.00 10.84 6.37
C LEU A 149 8.74 9.64 7.30
N HIS A 150 7.53 9.53 7.81
CA HIS A 150 7.07 8.38 8.56
C HIS A 150 5.91 7.72 7.81
N MET A 151 6.01 6.41 7.56
CA MET A 151 5.00 5.64 6.84
C MET A 151 4.67 4.35 7.59
N ARG A 152 3.38 4.01 7.61
CA ARG A 152 2.86 2.74 8.11
C ARG A 152 1.91 2.12 7.10
N PHE A 153 2.03 0.81 6.89
CA PHE A 153 1.15 0.10 5.97
C PHE A 153 0.43 -1.05 6.66
N TYR A 154 -0.87 -0.87 6.86
CA TYR A 154 -1.76 -1.89 7.40
C TYR A 154 -2.32 -2.75 6.27
N SER A 155 -1.50 -3.64 5.76
CA SER A 155 -1.86 -4.54 4.67
C SER A 155 -1.00 -5.79 4.70
N PRO A 156 -1.60 -6.98 4.51
CA PRO A 156 -0.85 -8.22 4.34
C PRO A 156 -0.19 -8.35 2.95
N ARG A 157 -0.61 -7.54 2.00
CA ARG A 157 -0.06 -7.48 0.65
C ARG A 157 0.79 -6.24 0.49
N GLY A 158 2.01 -6.40 -0.05
CA GLY A 158 2.87 -5.29 -0.40
C GLY A 158 2.33 -4.45 -1.56
N LEU A 159 2.83 -3.24 -1.69
CA LEU A 159 2.44 -2.29 -2.72
C LEU A 159 3.67 -1.84 -3.50
N GLY A 160 3.66 -1.98 -4.82
CA GLY A 160 4.77 -1.61 -5.68
C GLY A 160 4.72 -0.15 -6.14
N LYS A 161 5.89 0.40 -6.45
CA LYS A 161 6.07 1.69 -7.14
C LYS A 161 5.32 2.85 -6.52
N VAL A 162 5.59 3.14 -5.25
CA VAL A 162 4.93 4.23 -4.53
C VAL A 162 5.73 5.52 -4.65
N THR A 163 5.04 6.58 -5.04
CA THR A 163 5.54 7.96 -4.99
C THR A 163 4.83 8.69 -3.86
N VAL A 164 5.60 9.29 -2.97
CA VAL A 164 5.09 10.16 -1.90
C VAL A 164 5.29 11.60 -2.32
N ARG A 165 4.20 12.38 -2.33
CA ARG A 165 4.20 13.82 -2.63
C ARG A 165 3.78 14.61 -1.42
N ALA A 166 4.40 15.76 -1.25
CA ALA A 166 4.08 16.72 -0.20
C ALA A 166 3.72 18.08 -0.81
N LEU A 167 2.58 18.63 -0.41
CA LEU A 167 2.23 20.02 -0.61
C LEU A 167 2.55 20.76 0.68
N PHE A 168 3.64 21.52 0.68
CA PHE A 168 4.08 22.28 1.85
C PHE A 168 3.31 23.59 2.02
N PRO A 169 3.19 24.12 3.25
CA PRO A 169 2.54 25.41 3.50
C PRO A 169 3.14 26.53 2.63
N GLY A 170 2.27 27.34 2.06
CA GLY A 170 2.69 28.48 1.21
C GLY A 170 3.25 28.11 -0.16
N LYS A 171 3.23 26.83 -0.55
CA LYS A 171 3.61 26.37 -1.89
C LYS A 171 2.36 26.11 -2.73
N GLU A 172 2.46 26.40 -4.03
CA GLU A 172 1.35 26.24 -4.97
C GLU A 172 1.27 24.82 -5.55
N GLU A 173 2.36 24.09 -5.56
CA GLU A 173 2.45 22.77 -6.21
C GLU A 173 3.13 21.76 -5.28
N ALA A 174 2.59 20.54 -5.25
CA ALA A 174 3.19 19.44 -4.53
C ALA A 174 4.48 18.95 -5.19
N VAL A 175 5.40 18.46 -4.38
CA VAL A 175 6.68 17.91 -4.84
C VAL A 175 6.86 16.47 -4.37
N ASP A 176 7.58 15.69 -5.15
CA ASP A 176 7.96 14.34 -4.78
C ASP A 176 8.98 14.40 -3.63
N VAL A 177 8.71 13.64 -2.56
CA VAL A 177 9.58 13.55 -1.37
C VAL A 177 10.14 12.16 -1.14
N ALA A 178 9.51 11.13 -1.70
CA ALA A 178 10.06 9.79 -1.68
C ALA A 178 9.56 8.94 -2.86
N TYR A 179 10.40 8.00 -3.26
CA TYR A 179 10.09 6.94 -4.20
C TYR A 179 10.42 5.60 -3.56
N LEU A 180 9.46 4.70 -3.56
CA LEU A 180 9.62 3.36 -3.02
C LEU A 180 9.38 2.34 -4.14
N ASP A 181 10.34 1.44 -4.34
CA ASP A 181 10.17 0.33 -5.27
C ASP A 181 9.04 -0.59 -4.81
N THR A 182 9.06 -0.93 -3.54
CA THR A 182 8.01 -1.71 -2.89
C THR A 182 7.82 -1.22 -1.47
N VAL A 183 6.58 -1.03 -1.07
CA VAL A 183 6.19 -0.89 0.35
C VAL A 183 5.88 -2.29 0.86
N PRO A 184 6.67 -2.85 1.78
CA PRO A 184 6.41 -4.19 2.32
C PRO A 184 5.13 -4.25 3.14
N PRO A 185 4.54 -5.46 3.28
CA PRO A 185 3.44 -5.68 4.22
C PRO A 185 3.83 -5.28 5.65
N PHE A 186 2.89 -4.64 6.35
CA PHE A 186 3.05 -4.29 7.77
C PHE A 186 4.30 -3.48 8.11
N VAL A 187 4.79 -2.68 7.18
CA VAL A 187 5.97 -1.83 7.40
C VAL A 187 5.65 -0.66 8.32
N ASP A 188 6.64 -0.29 9.12
CA ASP A 188 6.74 0.98 9.87
C ASP A 188 8.11 1.58 9.54
N LEU A 189 8.12 2.65 8.75
CA LEU A 189 9.30 3.22 8.11
C LEU A 189 9.49 4.65 8.52
N GLU A 190 10.70 5.02 8.93
CA GLU A 190 11.14 6.43 9.03
C GLU A 190 12.35 6.69 8.14
N ARG A 191 12.36 7.83 7.45
CA ARG A 191 13.49 8.29 6.63
C ARG A 191 13.67 9.80 6.73
N GLU A 192 14.90 10.21 6.88
CA GLU A 192 15.29 11.61 6.82
C GLU A 192 14.96 12.20 5.45
N LEU A 193 14.43 13.40 5.42
CA LEU A 193 14.16 14.12 4.18
C LEU A 193 15.23 15.19 3.94
N PRO A 194 15.87 15.21 2.77
CA PRO A 194 16.96 16.15 2.47
C PRO A 194 16.60 17.62 2.67
N LEU A 195 15.35 18.01 2.43
CA LEU A 195 14.88 19.38 2.62
C LEU A 195 14.91 19.88 4.06
N ALA A 196 14.92 18.98 5.04
CA ALA A 196 15.09 19.34 6.44
C ALA A 196 16.52 19.75 6.78
N GLU A 197 17.49 19.29 6.00
CA GLU A 197 18.92 19.48 6.28
C GLU A 197 19.59 20.51 5.35
N ARG A 198 19.18 20.53 4.08
CA ARG A 198 19.84 21.33 3.03
C ARG A 198 18.85 21.79 1.96
N SER A 199 19.29 22.72 1.10
CA SER A 199 18.58 22.99 -0.15
C SER A 199 18.58 21.77 -1.05
N ALA A 200 17.52 21.57 -1.80
CA ALA A 200 17.40 20.41 -2.66
C ALA A 200 16.58 20.69 -3.91
N LEU A 201 16.81 19.89 -4.94
CA LEU A 201 16.10 19.95 -6.21
C LEU A 201 14.80 19.13 -6.09
N CYS A 202 13.68 19.83 -6.09
CA CYS A 202 12.35 19.24 -5.98
C CYS A 202 11.76 18.99 -7.37
N ARG A 203 11.21 17.79 -7.57
CA ARG A 203 10.36 17.50 -8.73
C ARG A 203 8.93 17.80 -8.36
N THR A 204 8.31 18.73 -9.08
CA THR A 204 6.91 19.08 -8.87
C THR A 204 5.97 18.02 -9.47
N ALA A 205 4.69 18.07 -9.09
CA ALA A 205 3.67 17.19 -9.64
C ALA A 205 3.52 17.33 -11.17
N SER A 206 3.81 18.50 -11.73
CA SER A 206 3.84 18.74 -13.19
C SER A 206 5.14 18.26 -13.86
N GLY A 207 6.10 17.74 -13.10
CA GLY A 207 7.37 17.23 -13.59
C GLY A 207 8.50 18.29 -13.70
N ARG A 208 8.23 19.53 -13.35
CA ARG A 208 9.28 20.58 -13.32
C ARG A 208 10.27 20.32 -12.20
N LEU A 209 11.50 20.72 -12.40
CA LEU A 209 12.54 20.72 -11.36
C LEU A 209 12.73 22.15 -10.84
N VAL A 210 12.62 22.29 -9.52
CA VAL A 210 12.73 23.58 -8.82
C VAL A 210 13.66 23.41 -7.63
N GLU A 211 14.66 24.25 -7.50
CA GLU A 211 15.51 24.26 -6.33
C GLU A 211 14.84 25.01 -5.19
N TRP A 212 14.71 24.34 -4.05
CA TRP A 212 14.16 24.91 -2.83
C TRP A 212 15.24 25.00 -1.76
N GLU A 213 15.19 26.10 -1.02
CA GLU A 213 15.99 26.27 0.18
C GLU A 213 15.60 25.23 1.24
N ARG A 214 16.53 25.01 2.18
CA ARG A 214 16.26 24.22 3.37
C ARG A 214 14.98 24.69 4.05
N MET A 215 14.13 23.74 4.44
CA MET A 215 12.88 24.02 5.12
C MET A 215 12.97 23.74 6.63
N ASN A 216 12.19 24.45 7.39
CA ASN A 216 12.03 24.15 8.81
C ASN A 216 11.24 22.84 8.99
N PRO A 217 11.74 21.86 9.76
CA PRO A 217 11.03 20.61 10.03
C PRO A 217 9.61 20.78 10.56
N GLU A 218 9.35 21.75 11.44
CA GLU A 218 8.01 22.02 11.96
C GLU A 218 7.02 22.51 10.88
N GLU A 219 7.51 23.27 9.90
CA GLU A 219 6.71 23.65 8.72
C GLU A 219 6.50 22.48 7.80
N MET A 220 7.53 21.63 7.62
CA MET A 220 7.42 20.41 6.82
C MET A 220 6.36 19.46 7.39
N ALA A 221 6.23 19.36 8.71
CA ALA A 221 5.24 18.54 9.38
C ALA A 221 3.78 18.95 9.10
N GLN A 222 3.55 20.15 8.59
CA GLN A 222 2.23 20.64 8.21
C GLN A 222 1.88 20.34 6.74
N ALA A 223 2.75 19.66 6.02
CA ALA A 223 2.52 19.31 4.62
C ALA A 223 1.33 18.38 4.45
N GLN A 224 0.59 18.59 3.38
CA GLN A 224 -0.43 17.65 2.92
C GLN A 224 0.25 16.56 2.08
N ILE A 225 0.16 15.33 2.55
CA ILE A 225 0.77 14.18 1.86
C ILE A 225 -0.24 13.54 0.92
N SER A 226 0.20 13.22 -0.28
CA SER A 226 -0.51 12.39 -1.24
C SER A 226 0.37 11.24 -1.71
N LEU A 227 -0.26 10.10 -1.94
CA LEU A 227 0.40 8.86 -2.34
C LEU A 227 -0.10 8.44 -3.72
N HIS A 228 0.83 7.98 -4.55
CA HIS A 228 0.54 7.49 -5.90
C HIS A 228 1.25 6.16 -6.12
N SER A 229 0.58 5.25 -6.80
CA SER A 229 1.17 3.98 -7.20
C SER A 229 0.52 3.51 -8.51
N ASP A 230 1.32 2.89 -9.36
CA ASP A 230 0.84 2.23 -10.60
C ASP A 230 0.46 0.75 -10.34
N ASP A 231 0.54 0.28 -9.11
CA ASP A 231 0.14 -1.08 -8.75
C ASP A 231 -1.39 -1.20 -8.81
N PRO A 232 -1.95 -2.17 -9.55
CA PRO A 232 -3.41 -2.42 -9.57
C PRO A 232 -4.02 -2.64 -8.18
N TYR A 233 -3.22 -3.09 -7.22
CA TYR A 233 -3.67 -3.19 -5.83
C TYR A 233 -4.02 -1.82 -5.23
N TRP A 234 -3.30 -0.76 -5.61
CA TRP A 234 -3.58 0.60 -5.16
C TRP A 234 -4.97 1.07 -5.58
N GLU A 235 -5.40 0.73 -6.80
CA GLU A 235 -6.74 1.04 -7.29
C GLU A 235 -7.83 0.38 -6.43
N LYS A 236 -7.62 -0.89 -6.02
CA LYS A 236 -8.55 -1.60 -5.13
C LYS A 236 -8.62 -0.92 -3.75
N LEU A 237 -7.49 -0.53 -3.17
CA LEU A 237 -7.48 0.20 -1.90
C LEU A 237 -8.18 1.57 -2.03
N GLY A 238 -7.97 2.29 -3.12
CA GLY A 238 -8.62 3.57 -3.41
C GLY A 238 -10.13 3.45 -3.69
N ALA A 239 -10.62 2.26 -4.01
CA ALA A 239 -12.04 2.00 -4.20
C ALA A 239 -12.83 1.83 -2.88
N ILE A 240 -12.15 1.66 -1.75
CA ILE A 240 -12.76 1.61 -0.41
C ILE A 240 -13.23 3.02 -0.03
N ARG A 241 -14.51 3.30 -0.21
CA ARG A 241 -15.10 4.63 0.02
C ARG A 241 -15.64 4.81 1.43
N HIS A 242 -16.12 3.72 2.05
CA HIS A 242 -16.75 3.69 3.35
C HIS A 242 -15.87 2.97 4.36
N GLY A 243 -14.80 3.65 4.78
CA GLY A 243 -13.80 3.08 5.67
C GLY A 243 -14.28 2.89 7.11
N TRP A 244 -13.83 1.80 7.73
CA TRP A 244 -14.01 1.51 9.13
C TRP A 244 -12.68 1.65 9.87
N THR A 245 -12.73 2.18 11.09
CA THR A 245 -11.55 2.24 11.96
C THR A 245 -11.44 0.97 12.77
N ILE A 246 -10.30 0.30 12.70
CA ILE A 246 -10.03 -0.99 13.35
C ILE A 246 -8.89 -0.80 14.37
N TYR A 247 -9.06 -1.36 15.55
CA TYR A 247 -8.04 -1.51 16.59
C TYR A 247 -8.30 -2.80 17.38
N TRP A 248 -7.42 -3.18 18.27
CA TRP A 248 -7.45 -4.49 18.92
C TRP A 248 -7.57 -4.36 20.43
N GLY A 249 -8.37 -5.23 21.04
CA GLY A 249 -8.63 -5.24 22.46
C GLY A 249 -8.17 -6.52 23.15
N LEU A 250 -7.51 -6.38 24.28
CA LEU A 250 -7.09 -7.50 25.11
C LEU A 250 -8.22 -7.94 26.07
N TYR A 251 -9.27 -8.53 25.52
CA TYR A 251 -10.40 -8.99 26.33
C TYR A 251 -10.10 -10.26 27.14
N GLY A 252 -9.22 -11.11 26.61
CA GLY A 252 -8.88 -12.40 27.19
C GLY A 252 -7.78 -12.38 28.24
N GLY A 253 -7.04 -11.30 28.36
CA GLY A 253 -5.85 -11.25 29.21
C GLY A 253 -4.54 -11.50 28.46
N ASP A 254 -3.46 -11.83 29.16
CA ASP A 254 -2.11 -11.91 28.63
C ASP A 254 -1.96 -13.00 27.53
N PRO A 255 -1.71 -12.61 26.27
CA PRO A 255 -1.58 -13.55 25.15
C PRO A 255 -0.26 -14.33 25.17
N THR A 256 0.70 -13.97 26.02
CA THR A 256 1.98 -14.68 26.15
C THR A 256 1.88 -15.94 27.03
N ARG A 257 0.77 -16.08 27.75
CA ARG A 257 0.51 -17.29 28.54
C ARG A 257 0.35 -18.51 27.65
N PRO A 258 0.79 -19.70 28.05
CA PRO A 258 0.69 -20.93 27.26
C PRO A 258 -0.76 -21.31 26.89
N ASP A 259 -1.71 -20.96 27.75
CA ASP A 259 -3.14 -21.19 27.55
C ASP A 259 -3.84 -20.09 26.75
N GLY A 260 -3.10 -19.07 26.31
CA GLY A 260 -3.66 -17.89 25.62
C GLY A 260 -4.38 -16.92 26.54
N GLY A 261 -4.32 -17.11 27.87
CA GLY A 261 -4.92 -16.23 28.87
C GLY A 261 -6.45 -16.09 28.80
N PRO A 262 -7.25 -17.20 28.78
CA PRO A 262 -8.69 -17.09 28.63
C PRO A 262 -9.34 -16.35 29.82
N VAL A 263 -10.27 -15.45 29.53
CA VAL A 263 -11.13 -14.77 30.49
C VAL A 263 -12.56 -14.81 29.96
N GLY A 264 -13.42 -15.58 30.59
CA GLY A 264 -14.76 -15.82 30.08
C GLY A 264 -14.74 -16.43 28.69
N ASN A 265 -15.39 -15.78 27.73
CA ASN A 265 -15.44 -16.23 26.33
C ASN A 265 -14.34 -15.59 25.45
N TRP A 266 -13.31 -15.00 26.04
CA TRP A 266 -12.25 -14.33 25.31
C TRP A 266 -10.90 -14.98 25.54
N MET A 267 -10.05 -14.93 24.50
CA MET A 267 -8.63 -15.24 24.58
C MET A 267 -7.80 -13.96 24.40
N GLY A 268 -6.56 -13.99 24.86
CA GLY A 268 -5.59 -12.94 24.55
C GLY A 268 -5.31 -12.92 23.04
N ILE A 269 -5.66 -11.82 22.39
CA ILE A 269 -5.40 -11.65 20.96
C ILE A 269 -3.89 -11.56 20.72
N ARG A 270 -3.41 -12.14 19.62
CA ARG A 270 -2.01 -12.14 19.19
C ARG A 270 -1.84 -11.36 17.88
N PRO A 271 -0.60 -10.91 17.55
CA PRO A 271 -0.33 -10.17 16.32
C PRO A 271 -0.85 -10.86 15.06
N VAL A 272 -0.76 -12.17 14.97
CA VAL A 272 -1.27 -12.95 13.84
C VAL A 272 -2.77 -12.73 13.62
N HIS A 273 -3.59 -12.70 14.68
CA HIS A 273 -5.02 -12.44 14.56
C HIS A 273 -5.31 -10.98 14.19
N CYS A 274 -4.46 -10.06 14.65
CA CYS A 274 -4.53 -8.67 14.25
C CYS A 274 -4.28 -8.52 12.73
N ARG A 275 -3.25 -9.20 12.21
CA ARG A 275 -2.93 -9.20 10.78
C ARG A 275 -4.05 -9.83 9.94
N GLU A 276 -4.62 -10.94 10.39
CA GLU A 276 -5.77 -11.58 9.71
C GLU A 276 -7.02 -10.67 9.71
N SER A 277 -7.26 -9.96 10.79
CA SER A 277 -8.39 -9.03 10.85
C SER A 277 -8.26 -7.87 9.86
N ILE A 278 -7.04 -7.42 9.60
CA ILE A 278 -6.78 -6.39 8.58
C ILE A 278 -7.21 -6.88 7.20
N ALA A 279 -6.84 -8.10 6.84
CA ALA A 279 -7.25 -8.70 5.57
C ALA A 279 -8.78 -8.77 5.44
N LEU A 280 -9.46 -9.25 6.49
CA LEU A 280 -10.92 -9.35 6.50
C LEU A 280 -11.59 -7.99 6.32
N PHE A 281 -11.18 -6.98 7.08
CA PHE A 281 -11.83 -5.68 7.05
C PHE A 281 -11.51 -4.85 5.80
N LEU A 282 -10.32 -4.99 5.20
CA LEU A 282 -10.06 -4.45 3.87
C LEU A 282 -11.00 -5.04 2.83
N ASN A 283 -11.20 -6.36 2.86
CA ASN A 283 -12.11 -7.03 1.95
C ASN A 283 -13.58 -6.65 2.21
N PHE A 284 -14.02 -6.60 3.47
CA PHE A 284 -15.40 -6.21 3.81
C PHE A 284 -15.74 -4.81 3.32
N THR A 285 -14.88 -3.83 3.61
CA THR A 285 -15.13 -2.44 3.23
C THR A 285 -14.96 -2.18 1.73
N TYR A 286 -14.19 -3.01 1.03
CA TYR A 286 -14.17 -3.01 -0.42
C TYR A 286 -15.46 -3.60 -1.00
N MET A 287 -15.86 -4.78 -0.49
CA MET A 287 -17.02 -5.54 -0.98
C MET A 287 -18.31 -4.72 -0.95
N ILE A 288 -18.55 -3.96 0.12
CA ILE A 288 -19.79 -3.20 0.30
C ILE A 288 -20.05 -2.13 -0.75
N ASP A 289 -19.03 -1.76 -1.52
CA ASP A 289 -19.10 -0.78 -2.59
C ASP A 289 -19.11 -1.42 -4.00
N THR A 290 -19.10 -2.76 -4.08
CA THR A 290 -19.14 -3.46 -5.36
C THR A 290 -20.58 -3.62 -5.88
N PRO A 291 -20.81 -3.50 -7.21
CA PRO A 291 -22.13 -3.72 -7.80
C PRO A 291 -22.67 -5.15 -7.57
N GLU A 292 -21.78 -6.12 -7.57
CA GLU A 292 -22.14 -7.54 -7.37
C GLU A 292 -22.71 -7.80 -5.98
N HIS A 293 -22.16 -7.17 -4.95
CA HIS A 293 -22.69 -7.25 -3.59
C HIS A 293 -24.07 -6.58 -3.49
N GLU A 294 -24.23 -5.40 -4.09
CA GLU A 294 -25.52 -4.72 -4.14
C GLU A 294 -26.56 -5.57 -4.86
N GLN A 295 -26.21 -6.18 -5.99
CA GLN A 295 -27.10 -7.05 -6.75
C GLN A 295 -27.61 -8.22 -5.91
N ILE A 296 -26.73 -8.94 -5.21
CA ILE A 296 -27.13 -10.05 -4.34
C ILE A 296 -28.12 -9.62 -3.26
N LEU A 297 -27.93 -8.46 -2.65
CA LEU A 297 -28.88 -7.96 -1.65
C LEU A 297 -30.23 -7.64 -2.27
N ARG A 298 -30.29 -7.03 -3.45
CA ARG A 298 -31.52 -6.67 -4.14
C ARG A 298 -32.30 -7.90 -4.64
N GLU A 299 -31.60 -8.89 -5.16
CA GLU A 299 -32.21 -10.14 -5.65
C GLU A 299 -32.79 -11.02 -4.52
N ASN A 300 -32.34 -10.81 -3.26
CA ASN A 300 -32.74 -11.59 -2.11
C ASN A 300 -33.44 -10.78 -1.01
N GLU A 301 -33.98 -9.63 -1.36
CA GLU A 301 -34.63 -8.72 -0.40
C GLU A 301 -35.84 -9.35 0.30
N ASP A 302 -36.49 -10.30 -0.35
CA ASP A 302 -37.66 -11.01 0.15
C ASP A 302 -37.35 -11.90 1.37
N ILE A 303 -36.10 -12.31 1.56
CA ILE A 303 -35.65 -13.13 2.70
C ILE A 303 -34.95 -12.31 3.79
N LEU A 304 -34.80 -10.99 3.61
CA LEU A 304 -34.15 -10.10 4.57
C LEU A 304 -35.18 -9.54 5.56
N TYR A 305 -34.97 -9.80 6.86
CA TYR A 305 -35.81 -9.28 7.93
C TYR A 305 -34.99 -8.99 9.20
N GLY A 306 -35.50 -8.05 9.96
CA GLY A 306 -34.88 -7.55 11.20
C GLY A 306 -35.32 -8.34 12.44
N ASN A 307 -35.19 -7.70 13.60
CA ASN A 307 -35.37 -8.32 14.91
C ASN A 307 -36.84 -8.73 15.22
N GLY A 308 -37.78 -8.14 14.52
CA GLY A 308 -39.23 -8.50 14.62
C GLY A 308 -39.58 -9.76 13.85
N GLY A 309 -38.62 -10.47 13.25
CA GLY A 309 -38.86 -11.71 12.47
C GLY A 309 -39.33 -11.41 11.04
N PRO A 310 -39.91 -12.42 10.35
CA PRO A 310 -40.22 -12.37 8.90
C PRO A 310 -41.15 -11.22 8.46
N THR A 311 -41.88 -10.62 9.37
CA THR A 311 -42.74 -9.46 9.08
C THR A 311 -42.02 -8.13 9.20
N ASP A 312 -40.86 -8.10 9.84
CA ASP A 312 -39.99 -6.89 9.98
C ASP A 312 -39.04 -6.80 8.78
N ARG A 313 -39.58 -6.43 7.63
CA ARG A 313 -38.85 -6.40 6.35
C ARG A 313 -37.72 -5.39 6.37
N VAL A 314 -36.58 -5.82 5.84
CA VAL A 314 -35.39 -4.99 5.67
C VAL A 314 -35.02 -4.93 4.19
N THR A 315 -34.98 -3.74 3.64
CA THR A 315 -34.60 -3.52 2.23
C THR A 315 -33.10 -3.59 2.01
N ALA A 316 -32.68 -3.90 0.80
CA ALA A 316 -31.28 -3.87 0.39
C ALA A 316 -30.65 -2.48 0.63
N ASP A 317 -31.39 -1.42 0.34
CA ASP A 317 -30.91 -0.05 0.59
C ASP A 317 -30.61 0.19 2.08
N LYS A 318 -31.43 -0.33 2.98
CA LYS A 318 -31.22 -0.23 4.43
C LYS A 318 -29.95 -0.99 4.85
N VAL A 319 -29.75 -2.20 4.34
CA VAL A 319 -28.55 -3.00 4.63
C VAL A 319 -27.30 -2.29 4.12
N LEU A 320 -27.32 -1.83 2.88
CA LEU A 320 -26.21 -1.06 2.28
C LEU A 320 -25.90 0.20 3.10
N ALA A 321 -26.92 0.95 3.46
CA ALA A 321 -26.74 2.15 4.30
C ALA A 321 -26.11 1.81 5.68
N GLN A 322 -26.52 0.71 6.29
CA GLN A 322 -25.94 0.24 7.55
C GLN A 322 -24.49 -0.21 7.40
N MET A 323 -24.16 -0.93 6.34
CA MET A 323 -22.78 -1.38 6.07
C MET A 323 -21.86 -0.21 5.70
N ARG A 324 -22.37 0.79 4.98
CA ARG A 324 -21.63 1.99 4.55
C ARG A 324 -21.46 3.05 5.64
N GLN A 325 -22.04 2.86 6.83
CA GLN A 325 -21.79 3.75 7.96
C GLN A 325 -20.33 3.66 8.41
N SER A 326 -19.74 4.81 8.73
CA SER A 326 -18.44 4.85 9.41
C SER A 326 -18.54 4.14 10.76
N ARG A 327 -17.63 3.21 11.03
CA ARG A 327 -17.60 2.42 12.27
C ARG A 327 -16.21 2.47 12.88
N THR A 328 -16.18 2.32 14.18
CA THR A 328 -14.96 2.05 14.94
C THR A 328 -15.15 0.73 15.66
N LEU A 329 -14.34 -0.28 15.31
CA LEU A 329 -14.44 -1.62 15.82
C LEU A 329 -13.21 -2.00 16.62
N CYS A 330 -13.44 -2.51 17.83
CA CYS A 330 -12.44 -3.17 18.65
C CYS A 330 -12.49 -4.66 18.37
N VAL A 331 -11.41 -5.19 17.83
CA VAL A 331 -11.29 -6.59 17.44
C VAL A 331 -10.73 -7.42 18.58
N GLY A 332 -11.34 -8.58 18.83
CA GLY A 332 -10.91 -9.52 19.86
C GLY A 332 -10.84 -10.96 19.36
N LEU A 333 -10.16 -11.81 20.14
CA LEU A 333 -10.09 -13.23 19.91
C LEU A 333 -11.03 -13.96 20.87
N VAL A 334 -11.94 -14.78 20.34
CA VAL A 334 -12.91 -15.54 21.11
C VAL A 334 -12.31 -16.88 21.56
N TYR A 335 -12.60 -17.26 22.80
CA TYR A 335 -12.24 -18.55 23.38
C TYR A 335 -13.34 -19.59 23.08
N SER A 336 -13.08 -20.45 22.13
CA SER A 336 -14.04 -21.48 21.69
C SER A 336 -14.21 -22.64 22.69
N GLY A 337 -13.39 -22.76 23.71
CA GLY A 337 -13.48 -23.79 24.72
C GLY A 337 -14.79 -23.80 25.53
N ASN A 338 -15.52 -22.68 25.52
CA ASN A 338 -16.86 -22.56 26.13
C ASN A 338 -18.00 -22.77 25.12
N GLY A 339 -17.72 -23.22 23.90
CA GLY A 339 -18.72 -23.41 22.84
C GLY A 339 -19.18 -22.13 22.15
N VAL A 340 -18.53 -20.99 22.42
CA VAL A 340 -18.81 -19.70 21.76
C VAL A 340 -17.76 -19.50 20.64
N LEU A 341 -18.23 -19.19 19.44
CA LEU A 341 -17.36 -19.05 18.26
C LEU A 341 -17.20 -17.60 17.78
N GLY A 342 -18.11 -16.73 18.19
CA GLY A 342 -18.06 -15.31 17.87
C GLY A 342 -18.75 -14.48 18.94
N LEU A 343 -18.41 -13.20 19.00
CA LEU A 343 -18.98 -12.19 19.90
C LEU A 343 -18.95 -10.84 19.20
N GLY A 344 -20.07 -10.41 18.69
CA GLY A 344 -20.25 -9.12 18.01
C GLY A 344 -21.31 -8.26 18.68
N GLY A 345 -21.21 -6.96 18.44
CA GLY A 345 -22.22 -5.99 18.85
C GLY A 345 -21.65 -4.63 19.18
N GLY A 346 -22.37 -3.59 18.79
CA GLY A 346 -21.92 -2.23 18.96
C GLY A 346 -20.57 -1.96 18.30
N SER A 347 -19.53 -1.74 19.08
CA SER A 347 -18.15 -1.51 18.61
C SER A 347 -17.22 -2.71 18.79
N THR A 348 -17.74 -3.87 19.20
CA THR A 348 -16.94 -5.08 19.41
C THR A 348 -17.14 -6.08 18.27
N PHE A 349 -16.04 -6.63 17.77
CA PHE A 349 -16.05 -7.68 16.77
C PHE A 349 -15.05 -8.78 17.16
N GLY A 350 -15.54 -9.95 17.52
CA GLY A 350 -14.72 -11.07 17.93
C GLY A 350 -15.10 -12.35 17.25
N ALA A 351 -14.09 -13.15 16.91
CA ALA A 351 -14.27 -14.49 16.38
C ALA A 351 -13.20 -15.42 16.95
N TYR A 352 -13.47 -16.72 16.94
CA TYR A 352 -12.49 -17.71 17.36
C TYR A 352 -11.38 -17.90 16.31
N GLN A 353 -10.30 -18.52 16.72
CA GLN A 353 -9.09 -18.64 15.93
C GLN A 353 -9.30 -19.14 14.51
N GLN A 354 -10.02 -20.24 14.33
CA GLN A 354 -10.24 -20.81 12.98
C GLN A 354 -10.99 -19.86 12.06
N ALA A 355 -11.94 -19.09 12.57
CA ALA A 355 -12.66 -18.13 11.73
C ALA A 355 -11.71 -17.07 11.19
N TRP A 356 -10.82 -16.52 12.01
CA TRP A 356 -9.79 -15.58 11.54
C TRP A 356 -8.88 -16.17 10.47
N LEU A 357 -8.52 -17.45 10.57
CA LEU A 357 -7.57 -18.10 9.67
C LEU A 357 -8.18 -18.62 8.38
N GLN A 358 -9.45 -18.98 8.41
CA GLN A 358 -10.09 -19.75 7.35
C GLN A 358 -11.18 -19.00 6.60
N HIS A 359 -11.49 -17.75 6.94
CA HIS A 359 -12.55 -16.98 6.27
C HIS A 359 -12.37 -16.86 4.75
N TYR A 360 -11.15 -17.00 4.23
CA TYR A 360 -10.84 -16.90 2.81
C TYR A 360 -11.45 -18.02 1.95
N TRP A 361 -11.57 -19.23 2.51
CA TRP A 361 -11.99 -20.42 1.77
C TRP A 361 -13.03 -21.27 2.48
N ASN A 362 -13.23 -21.08 3.76
CA ASN A 362 -14.16 -21.86 4.55
C ASN A 362 -15.44 -21.08 4.78
N THR A 363 -16.52 -21.48 4.12
CA THR A 363 -17.81 -20.81 4.20
C THR A 363 -18.38 -20.76 5.61
N TYR A 364 -18.11 -21.77 6.45
CA TYR A 364 -18.54 -21.78 7.85
C TYR A 364 -17.78 -20.73 8.69
N SER A 365 -16.47 -20.64 8.50
CA SER A 365 -15.68 -19.57 9.14
C SER A 365 -16.16 -18.19 8.69
N CYS A 366 -16.45 -18.05 7.42
CA CYS A 366 -16.97 -16.80 6.85
C CYS A 366 -18.38 -16.48 7.37
N GLU A 367 -19.26 -17.51 7.53
CA GLU A 367 -20.58 -17.36 8.16
C GLU A 367 -20.47 -16.73 9.55
N ILE A 368 -19.53 -17.18 10.38
CA ILE A 368 -19.32 -16.62 11.72
C ILE A 368 -18.96 -15.14 11.62
N MET A 369 -18.07 -14.76 10.68
CA MET A 369 -17.70 -13.36 10.49
C MET A 369 -18.91 -12.48 10.11
N PHE A 370 -19.76 -12.95 9.20
CA PHE A 370 -20.96 -12.22 8.82
C PHE A 370 -22.04 -12.24 9.91
N HIS A 371 -22.16 -13.32 10.68
CA HIS A 371 -23.03 -13.39 11.85
C HIS A 371 -22.68 -12.29 12.86
N GLU A 372 -21.40 -12.15 13.20
CA GLU A 372 -20.94 -11.11 14.13
C GLU A 372 -21.10 -9.70 13.54
N LEU A 373 -20.91 -9.55 12.22
CA LEU A 373 -21.22 -8.30 11.55
C LEU A 373 -22.71 -7.96 11.64
N GLY A 374 -23.59 -8.95 11.56
CA GLY A 374 -25.03 -8.79 11.82
C GLY A 374 -25.28 -8.17 13.20
N HIS A 375 -24.62 -8.64 14.23
CA HIS A 375 -24.72 -8.08 15.59
C HIS A 375 -24.13 -6.65 15.66
N VAL A 376 -23.04 -6.37 14.98
CA VAL A 376 -22.48 -5.00 14.88
C VAL A 376 -23.48 -4.04 14.21
N MET A 377 -24.25 -4.51 13.26
CA MET A 377 -25.33 -3.73 12.61
C MET A 377 -26.59 -3.59 13.49
N GLY A 378 -26.63 -4.24 14.65
CA GLY A 378 -27.75 -4.17 15.60
C GLY A 378 -28.79 -5.27 15.46
N TYR A 379 -28.49 -6.34 14.70
CA TYR A 379 -29.39 -7.47 14.53
C TYR A 379 -29.19 -8.55 15.61
N SER A 380 -30.30 -9.08 16.11
CA SER A 380 -30.33 -10.17 17.07
C SER A 380 -30.48 -11.54 16.38
N HIS A 381 -30.41 -12.61 17.17
CA HIS A 381 -30.58 -13.98 16.68
C HIS A 381 -31.97 -14.26 16.05
N SER A 382 -32.97 -13.41 16.26
CA SER A 382 -34.27 -13.50 15.62
C SER A 382 -34.36 -12.96 14.20
N SER A 383 -33.27 -12.31 13.73
CA SER A 383 -33.17 -11.71 12.38
C SER A 383 -32.61 -12.69 11.36
N SER A 384 -32.81 -12.37 10.07
CA SER A 384 -32.17 -13.09 8.97
C SER A 384 -30.66 -12.83 8.84
N PHE A 385 -30.11 -11.90 9.61
CA PHE A 385 -28.75 -11.42 9.50
C PHE A 385 -27.73 -12.20 10.33
N THR A 386 -28.19 -12.99 11.27
CA THR A 386 -27.35 -13.80 12.15
C THR A 386 -27.51 -15.29 11.83
N TYR A 387 -28.40 -16.02 12.49
CA TYR A 387 -28.71 -17.44 12.18
C TYR A 387 -29.67 -17.61 10.98
N GLY A 388 -29.64 -16.70 10.06
CA GLY A 388 -30.52 -16.70 8.89
C GLY A 388 -29.75 -16.64 7.58
N PRO A 389 -30.48 -16.57 6.45
CA PRO A 389 -29.91 -16.71 5.12
C PRO A 389 -28.87 -15.68 4.76
N TRP A 390 -28.90 -14.49 5.35
CA TRP A 390 -27.90 -13.48 5.02
C TRP A 390 -26.47 -13.94 5.35
N ALA A 391 -26.21 -14.37 6.58
CA ALA A 391 -24.89 -14.84 6.99
C ALA A 391 -24.59 -16.25 6.46
N GLN A 392 -25.60 -17.17 6.50
CA GLN A 392 -25.43 -18.60 6.27
C GLN A 392 -25.45 -19.03 4.80
N GLN A 393 -26.01 -18.22 3.91
CA GLN A 393 -26.21 -18.60 2.49
C GLN A 393 -25.69 -17.52 1.53
N LEU A 394 -25.98 -16.26 1.80
CA LEU A 394 -25.64 -15.19 0.86
C LEU A 394 -24.21 -14.70 1.04
N MET A 395 -23.92 -14.10 2.18
CA MET A 395 -22.64 -13.38 2.34
C MET A 395 -21.44 -14.31 2.49
N ASN A 396 -21.58 -15.43 3.21
CA ASN A 396 -20.50 -16.40 3.34
C ASN A 396 -20.10 -17.01 1.99
N ASN A 397 -21.05 -17.36 1.14
CA ASN A 397 -20.78 -17.90 -0.19
C ASN A 397 -20.26 -16.81 -1.12
N PHE A 398 -20.88 -15.63 -1.10
CA PHE A 398 -20.44 -14.49 -1.93
C PHE A 398 -18.98 -14.15 -1.65
N TYR A 399 -18.61 -13.98 -0.39
CA TYR A 399 -17.25 -13.62 0.00
C TYR A 399 -16.22 -14.65 -0.51
N VAL A 400 -16.46 -15.94 -0.24
CA VAL A 400 -15.52 -17.00 -0.63
C VAL A 400 -15.40 -17.13 -2.15
N THR A 401 -16.52 -17.04 -2.89
CA THR A 401 -16.50 -17.18 -4.35
C THR A 401 -15.92 -15.99 -5.09
N HIS A 402 -16.01 -14.78 -4.51
CA HIS A 402 -15.47 -13.56 -5.09
C HIS A 402 -14.12 -13.12 -4.49
N LEU A 403 -13.49 -13.96 -3.69
CA LEU A 403 -12.24 -13.61 -3.01
C LEU A 403 -11.17 -13.08 -3.98
N LYS A 404 -11.04 -13.66 -5.17
CA LYS A 404 -10.09 -13.25 -6.22
C LYS A 404 -10.27 -11.80 -6.70
N ASP A 405 -11.47 -11.25 -6.51
CA ASP A 405 -11.82 -9.91 -6.95
C ASP A 405 -11.55 -8.86 -5.86
N PHE A 406 -11.30 -9.28 -4.63
CA PHE A 406 -11.06 -8.41 -3.47
C PHE A 406 -9.60 -7.91 -3.37
N PRO A 407 -9.34 -6.90 -2.55
CA PRO A 407 -7.98 -6.42 -2.28
C PRO A 407 -7.04 -7.52 -1.80
N ILE A 408 -7.48 -8.31 -0.83
CA ILE A 408 -6.74 -9.47 -0.33
C ILE A 408 -7.35 -10.73 -0.94
N ASP A 409 -6.85 -11.07 -2.10
CA ASP A 409 -7.40 -12.09 -2.99
C ASP A 409 -6.85 -13.51 -2.74
N SER A 410 -5.99 -13.66 -1.75
CA SER A 410 -5.37 -14.93 -1.40
C SER A 410 -4.93 -14.98 0.07
N PRO A 411 -5.09 -16.13 0.75
CA PRO A 411 -4.51 -16.34 2.08
C PRO A 411 -2.97 -16.38 2.08
N ARG A 412 -2.33 -16.46 0.91
CA ARG A 412 -0.87 -16.58 0.78
C ARG A 412 -0.09 -15.34 1.21
N TYR A 413 -0.75 -14.20 1.32
CA TYR A 413 -0.14 -12.98 1.84
C TYR A 413 0.12 -13.03 3.34
N LEU A 414 -0.49 -13.97 4.04
CA LEU A 414 -0.36 -14.14 5.48
C LEU A 414 0.33 -15.46 5.80
N GLU A 415 1.14 -15.45 6.83
CA GLU A 415 1.86 -16.63 7.32
C GLU A 415 0.92 -17.73 7.81
N SER A 416 -0.32 -17.37 8.09
CA SER A 416 -1.41 -18.26 8.46
C SER A 416 -1.63 -19.42 7.48
N SER A 417 -1.43 -19.20 6.19
CA SER A 417 -1.59 -20.24 5.18
C SER A 417 -0.43 -21.24 5.13
N SER A 418 0.74 -20.86 5.62
CA SER A 418 2.00 -21.62 5.48
C SER A 418 2.47 -22.27 6.78
N ASN A 419 1.97 -21.83 7.94
CA ASN A 419 2.45 -22.28 9.23
C ASN A 419 1.30 -22.68 10.19
N ALA A 420 0.77 -23.90 10.01
CA ALA A 420 -0.27 -24.47 10.86
C ALA A 420 0.12 -24.59 12.35
N THR A 421 1.41 -24.44 12.68
CA THR A 421 1.89 -24.53 14.07
C THR A 421 1.71 -23.21 14.83
N LEU A 422 1.59 -22.07 14.14
CA LEU A 422 1.24 -20.79 14.76
C LEU A 422 -0.20 -20.79 15.34
N TYR A 423 -0.97 -21.83 15.03
CA TYR A 423 -2.40 -21.90 15.27
C TYR A 423 -2.82 -23.09 16.16
N ARG A 424 -1.87 -23.70 16.80
CA ARG A 424 -2.15 -24.79 17.76
C ARG A 424 -2.10 -24.31 19.20
#